data_91e07b41fd9e6fdf089136a4ad869ab2
#
_entry.id   91e07b41fd9e6fdf089136a4ad869ab2
#
_cell.length_a   1.000
_cell.length_b   1.000
_cell.length_c   1.000
_cell.angle_alpha   90.00
_cell.angle_beta   90.00
_cell.angle_gamma   90.00
#
_symmetry.space_group_name_H-M   'P 1'
#
loop_
_entity.id
_entity.type
_entity.pdbx_description
1 polymer ?
#
loop_
_entity_poly.entity_id
_entity_poly.type
_entity_poly.pdbx_seq_one_letter_code
_entity_poly.pdbx_strand_id
1 'polypeptide(L)'
;DAVINHKQKDCGYPFKELCGAMVAFQLISALTESYGISKRDVYRLLPYAALATICDVVELQGENRMVVQYGLKMIKNCKDVGLNALIDACKIDKNNIDSYHIGFVLGPCINASGRLDTAKKAMELLSETNKEKADILATSLKELNDERKAMTEEGTKKAIEIAKDYDDNVLVIYLKDCHESIAGIIA
;
A
#
# COMPACT_ATOMS: atom_id res chain seq x y z
N ASP A 1 -9.57 7.89 25.78
CA ASP A 1 -8.93 7.22 24.65
C ASP A 1 -9.65 5.91 24.36
N ALA A 2 -9.81 5.55 23.09
CA ALA A 2 -10.46 4.32 22.67
C ALA A 2 -9.58 3.58 21.66
N VAL A 3 -9.60 2.24 21.71
CA VAL A 3 -8.92 1.37 20.76
C VAL A 3 -9.97 0.69 19.89
N ILE A 4 -9.92 0.92 18.58
CA ILE A 4 -10.79 0.28 17.60
C ILE A 4 -10.00 -0.81 16.91
N ASN A 5 -10.31 -2.06 17.25
CA ASN A 5 -9.67 -3.22 16.68
C ASN A 5 -10.68 -4.37 16.57
N HIS A 6 -11.02 -4.73 15.34
CA HIS A 6 -11.98 -5.81 15.04
C HIS A 6 -11.49 -7.20 15.44
N LYS A 7 -10.21 -7.37 15.74
CA LYS A 7 -9.58 -8.64 16.19
C LYS A 7 -9.59 -8.82 17.71
N GLN A 8 -10.13 -7.85 18.48
CA GLN A 8 -10.35 -8.04 19.92
C GLN A 8 -11.31 -9.21 20.18
N LYS A 9 -11.08 -9.94 21.28
CA LYS A 9 -11.83 -11.17 21.62
C LYS A 9 -13.34 -10.93 21.80
N ASP A 10 -13.70 -9.76 22.32
CA ASP A 10 -15.06 -9.31 22.61
C ASP A 10 -15.69 -8.50 21.48
N CYS A 11 -14.99 -8.28 20.38
CA CYS A 11 -15.51 -7.55 19.24
C CYS A 11 -16.53 -8.40 18.46
N GLY A 12 -17.77 -7.92 18.36
CA GLY A 12 -18.87 -8.59 17.63
C GLY A 12 -18.84 -8.40 16.09
N TYR A 13 -17.84 -7.68 15.54
CA TYR A 13 -17.77 -7.48 14.11
C TYR A 13 -17.54 -8.81 13.37
N PRO A 14 -18.40 -9.18 12.40
CA PRO A 14 -18.42 -10.54 11.87
C PRO A 14 -17.22 -10.89 10.98
N PHE A 15 -16.62 -9.89 10.29
CA PHE A 15 -15.51 -10.10 9.37
C PHE A 15 -14.18 -9.64 9.98
N LYS A 16 -13.26 -10.58 10.21
CA LYS A 16 -12.01 -10.35 10.96
C LYS A 16 -10.79 -10.07 10.07
N GLU A 17 -10.92 -10.15 8.75
CA GLU A 17 -9.81 -10.04 7.81
C GLU A 17 -9.70 -8.64 7.16
N LEU A 18 -10.02 -7.59 7.93
CA LEU A 18 -9.89 -6.21 7.47
C LEU A 18 -8.46 -5.70 7.67
N CYS A 19 -7.94 -4.93 6.70
CA CYS A 19 -6.74 -4.11 6.89
C CYS A 19 -7.06 -2.84 7.71
N GLY A 20 -6.02 -2.16 8.22
CA GLY A 20 -6.18 -0.95 9.03
C GLY A 20 -6.99 0.16 8.35
N ALA A 21 -6.78 0.38 7.06
CA ALA A 21 -7.53 1.37 6.30
C ALA A 21 -9.03 1.00 6.19
N MET A 22 -9.36 -0.29 6.11
CA MET A 22 -10.75 -0.75 6.14
C MET A 22 -11.40 -0.52 7.50
N VAL A 23 -10.69 -0.72 8.59
CA VAL A 23 -11.19 -0.37 9.94
C VAL A 23 -11.50 1.12 10.04
N ALA A 24 -10.60 1.97 9.54
CA ALA A 24 -10.83 3.41 9.47
C ALA A 24 -12.04 3.77 8.58
N PHE A 25 -12.18 3.12 7.43
CA PHE A 25 -13.33 3.30 6.53
C PHE A 25 -14.65 2.93 7.21
N GLN A 26 -14.70 1.83 7.95
CA GLN A 26 -15.90 1.42 8.70
C GLN A 26 -16.23 2.41 9.82
N LEU A 27 -15.21 2.91 10.54
CA LEU A 27 -15.42 3.95 11.54
C LEU A 27 -16.01 5.22 10.92
N ILE A 28 -15.45 5.71 9.82
CA ILE A 28 -15.95 6.87 9.10
C ILE A 28 -17.39 6.63 8.63
N SER A 29 -17.69 5.43 8.15
CA SER A 29 -19.04 5.04 7.72
C SER A 29 -20.05 5.08 8.87
N ALA A 30 -19.67 4.59 10.05
CA ALA A 30 -20.52 4.67 11.24
C ALA A 30 -20.73 6.12 11.72
N LEU A 31 -19.68 6.94 11.70
CA LEU A 31 -19.77 8.35 12.06
C LEU A 31 -20.69 9.15 11.11
N THR A 32 -20.72 8.79 9.81
CA THR A 32 -21.61 9.44 8.84
C THR A 32 -23.08 9.34 9.24
N GLU A 33 -23.50 8.18 9.75
CA GLU A 33 -24.89 7.99 10.19
C GLU A 33 -25.22 8.87 11.42
N SER A 34 -24.25 9.04 12.32
CA SER A 34 -24.41 9.85 13.53
C SER A 34 -24.40 11.35 13.26
N TYR A 35 -23.65 11.80 12.28
CA TYR A 35 -23.47 13.24 11.98
C TYR A 35 -24.21 13.72 10.73
N GLY A 36 -25.03 12.88 10.09
CA GLY A 36 -25.79 13.26 8.91
C GLY A 36 -24.94 13.58 7.67
N ILE A 37 -23.72 13.04 7.61
CA ILE A 37 -22.82 13.21 6.46
C ILE A 37 -23.29 12.29 5.32
N SER A 38 -23.16 12.75 4.08
CA SER A 38 -23.58 11.96 2.92
C SER A 38 -22.75 10.69 2.75
N LYS A 39 -23.41 9.53 2.62
CA LYS A 39 -22.72 8.26 2.27
C LYS A 39 -21.88 8.37 0.99
N ARG A 40 -22.26 9.26 0.07
CA ARG A 40 -21.49 9.53 -1.15
C ARG A 40 -20.08 10.03 -0.85
N ASP A 41 -19.93 10.85 0.20
CA ASP A 41 -18.63 11.41 0.57
C ASP A 41 -17.73 10.35 1.18
N VAL A 42 -18.30 9.42 1.94
CA VAL A 42 -17.55 8.23 2.45
C VAL A 42 -17.09 7.33 1.31
N TYR A 43 -17.97 7.05 0.36
CA TYR A 43 -17.61 6.17 -0.77
C TYR A 43 -16.48 6.72 -1.65
N ARG A 44 -16.20 8.02 -1.62
CA ARG A 44 -15.00 8.58 -2.27
C ARG A 44 -13.69 8.01 -1.71
N LEU A 45 -13.71 7.45 -0.52
CA LEU A 45 -12.55 6.82 0.11
C LEU A 45 -12.35 5.36 -0.32
N LEU A 46 -13.30 4.74 -1.04
CA LEU A 46 -13.18 3.36 -1.51
C LEU A 46 -11.92 3.07 -2.34
N PRO A 47 -11.44 3.97 -3.23
CA PRO A 47 -10.16 3.78 -3.92
C PRO A 47 -9.00 3.52 -2.96
N TYR A 48 -8.91 4.28 -1.89
CA TYR A 48 -7.84 4.15 -0.88
C TYR A 48 -8.00 2.90 -0.02
N ALA A 49 -9.24 2.57 0.35
CA ALA A 49 -9.55 1.34 1.06
C ALA A 49 -9.19 0.10 0.23
N ALA A 50 -9.50 0.11 -1.07
CA ALA A 50 -9.13 -0.95 -2.00
C ALA A 50 -7.62 -1.06 -2.20
N LEU A 51 -6.93 0.08 -2.36
CA LEU A 51 -5.48 0.13 -2.48
C LEU A 51 -4.81 -0.49 -1.26
N ALA A 52 -5.19 -0.09 -0.05
CA ALA A 52 -4.64 -0.62 1.18
C ALA A 52 -4.97 -2.12 1.36
N THR A 53 -6.21 -2.55 1.05
CA THR A 53 -6.63 -3.94 1.13
C THR A 53 -5.76 -4.85 0.26
N ILE A 54 -5.43 -4.41 -0.95
CA ILE A 54 -4.56 -5.16 -1.86
C ILE A 54 -3.11 -5.14 -1.37
N CYS A 55 -2.60 -3.97 -0.94
CA CYS A 55 -1.22 -3.81 -0.50
C CYS A 55 -0.89 -4.57 0.80
N ASP A 56 -1.86 -4.73 1.70
CA ASP A 56 -1.73 -5.49 2.95
C ASP A 56 -1.87 -7.02 2.74
N VAL A 57 -2.12 -7.44 1.48
CA VAL A 57 -2.19 -8.86 1.10
C VAL A 57 -3.21 -9.65 1.94
N VAL A 58 -4.29 -9.02 2.36
CA VAL A 58 -5.38 -9.68 3.07
C VAL A 58 -6.26 -10.47 2.09
N GLU A 59 -6.92 -11.52 2.58
CA GLU A 59 -7.77 -12.36 1.75
C GLU A 59 -8.88 -11.55 1.06
N LEU A 60 -9.00 -11.70 -0.26
CA LEU A 60 -10.01 -11.02 -1.08
C LEU A 60 -11.34 -11.78 -1.08
N GLN A 61 -11.89 -11.98 0.12
CA GLN A 61 -13.20 -12.60 0.37
C GLN A 61 -14.14 -11.59 1.03
N GLY A 62 -15.43 -11.90 1.08
CA GLY A 62 -16.43 -11.09 1.78
C GLY A 62 -16.34 -9.59 1.45
N GLU A 63 -16.22 -8.77 2.48
CA GLU A 63 -16.15 -7.31 2.35
C GLU A 63 -14.91 -6.84 1.57
N ASN A 64 -13.75 -7.46 1.77
CA ASN A 64 -12.52 -7.11 1.07
C ASN A 64 -12.69 -7.25 -0.45
N ARG A 65 -13.33 -8.34 -0.91
CA ARG A 65 -13.61 -8.56 -2.33
C ARG A 65 -14.48 -7.46 -2.91
N MET A 66 -15.54 -7.08 -2.18
CA MET A 66 -16.45 -6.03 -2.62
C MET A 66 -15.74 -4.67 -2.70
N VAL A 67 -15.01 -4.30 -1.67
CA VAL A 67 -14.27 -3.04 -1.61
C VAL A 67 -13.24 -2.95 -2.74
N VAL A 68 -12.48 -4.01 -2.99
CA VAL A 68 -11.50 -4.05 -4.08
C VAL A 68 -12.19 -3.96 -5.44
N GLN A 69 -13.28 -4.68 -5.65
CA GLN A 69 -14.01 -4.65 -6.94
C GLN A 69 -14.58 -3.26 -7.25
N TYR A 70 -15.20 -2.60 -6.27
CA TYR A 70 -15.76 -1.26 -6.45
C TYR A 70 -14.67 -0.20 -6.47
N GLY A 71 -13.67 -0.30 -5.60
CA GLY A 71 -12.55 0.63 -5.54
C GLY A 71 -11.75 0.68 -6.83
N LEU A 72 -11.44 -0.47 -7.45
CA LEU A 72 -10.77 -0.55 -8.76
C LEU A 72 -11.60 0.12 -9.87
N LYS A 73 -12.92 -0.08 -9.88
CA LYS A 73 -13.80 0.62 -10.83
C LYS A 73 -13.78 2.13 -10.61
N MET A 74 -13.72 2.57 -9.36
CA MET A 74 -13.67 3.99 -9.02
C MET A 74 -12.33 4.61 -9.35
N ILE A 75 -11.20 3.90 -9.16
CA ILE A 75 -9.86 4.37 -9.52
C ILE A 75 -9.82 4.74 -11.01
N LYS A 76 -10.42 3.95 -11.90
CA LYS A 76 -10.46 4.23 -13.34
C LYS A 76 -11.04 5.60 -13.66
N ASN A 77 -12.00 6.08 -12.87
CA ASN A 77 -12.71 7.34 -13.05
C ASN A 77 -12.36 8.39 -11.99
N CYS A 78 -11.41 8.08 -11.11
CA CYS A 78 -11.02 8.97 -10.03
C CYS A 78 -10.38 10.25 -10.57
N LYS A 79 -10.76 11.39 -9.98
CA LYS A 79 -10.18 12.71 -10.27
C LYS A 79 -9.14 13.14 -9.22
N ASP A 80 -8.78 12.22 -8.35
CA ASP A 80 -7.80 12.47 -7.32
C ASP A 80 -6.43 12.77 -7.94
N VAL A 81 -5.86 13.92 -7.58
CA VAL A 81 -4.65 14.46 -8.20
C VAL A 81 -3.44 13.61 -7.84
N GLY A 82 -3.28 13.28 -6.55
CA GLY A 82 -2.13 12.53 -6.08
C GLY A 82 -2.10 11.09 -6.59
N LEU A 83 -3.25 10.40 -6.53
CA LEU A 83 -3.33 9.03 -7.04
C LEU A 83 -3.10 8.97 -8.56
N ASN A 84 -3.66 9.92 -9.32
CA ASN A 84 -3.41 10.00 -10.76
C ASN A 84 -1.96 10.29 -11.08
N ALA A 85 -1.30 11.21 -10.36
CA ALA A 85 0.12 11.48 -10.54
C ALA A 85 0.99 10.23 -10.34
N LEU A 86 0.66 9.39 -9.34
CA LEU A 86 1.39 8.14 -9.11
C LEU A 86 1.15 7.12 -10.22
N ILE A 87 -0.10 6.99 -10.71
CA ILE A 87 -0.45 6.13 -11.84
C ILE A 87 0.34 6.54 -13.09
N ASP A 88 0.40 7.86 -13.37
CA ASP A 88 1.13 8.43 -14.50
C ASP A 88 2.65 8.22 -14.38
N ALA A 89 3.24 8.49 -13.19
CA ALA A 89 4.66 8.27 -12.91
C ALA A 89 5.07 6.79 -13.10
N CYS A 90 4.16 5.87 -12.76
CA CYS A 90 4.35 4.43 -12.97
C CYS A 90 4.01 3.97 -14.40
N LYS A 91 3.57 4.87 -15.29
CA LYS A 91 3.21 4.59 -16.69
C LYS A 91 2.12 3.52 -16.83
N ILE A 92 1.15 3.49 -15.91
CA ILE A 92 0.05 2.55 -15.92
C ILE A 92 -1.09 3.11 -16.78
N ASP A 93 -1.62 2.29 -17.70
CA ASP A 93 -2.89 2.64 -18.34
C ASP A 93 -4.03 2.50 -17.33
N LYS A 94 -4.57 3.65 -16.93
CA LYS A 94 -5.62 3.75 -15.92
C LYS A 94 -6.88 2.96 -16.27
N ASN A 95 -7.19 2.79 -17.56
CA ASN A 95 -8.35 2.03 -18.02
C ASN A 95 -8.20 0.53 -17.78
N ASN A 96 -6.97 0.05 -17.77
CA ASN A 96 -6.61 -1.35 -17.57
C ASN A 96 -6.07 -1.66 -16.17
N ILE A 97 -6.16 -0.70 -15.24
CA ILE A 97 -5.68 -0.91 -13.87
C ILE A 97 -6.44 -2.04 -13.18
N ASP A 98 -5.70 -2.92 -12.52
CA ASP A 98 -6.18 -4.08 -11.79
C ASP A 98 -5.43 -4.30 -10.46
N SER A 99 -5.71 -5.39 -9.76
CA SER A 99 -5.06 -5.71 -8.49
C SER A 99 -3.55 -5.94 -8.61
N TYR A 100 -3.06 -6.42 -9.75
CA TYR A 100 -1.62 -6.56 -10.00
C TYR A 100 -0.92 -5.19 -10.00
N HIS A 101 -1.47 -4.23 -10.74
CA HIS A 101 -0.91 -2.87 -10.79
C HIS A 101 -0.90 -2.21 -9.40
N ILE A 102 -1.94 -2.45 -8.60
CA ILE A 102 -1.98 -1.94 -7.23
C ILE A 102 -0.91 -2.64 -6.36
N GLY A 103 -0.92 -3.96 -6.29
CA GLY A 103 -0.09 -4.72 -5.35
C GLY A 103 1.40 -4.74 -5.72
N PHE A 104 1.74 -4.75 -7.01
CA PHE A 104 3.12 -4.92 -7.47
C PHE A 104 3.77 -3.68 -8.09
N VAL A 105 2.99 -2.63 -8.34
CA VAL A 105 3.53 -1.38 -8.93
C VAL A 105 3.28 -0.19 -8.00
N LEU A 106 2.02 0.19 -7.73
CA LEU A 106 1.70 1.37 -6.93
C LEU A 106 2.01 1.19 -5.45
N GLY A 107 1.60 0.07 -4.86
CA GLY A 107 1.84 -0.26 -3.46
C GLY A 107 3.32 -0.25 -3.09
N PRO A 108 4.21 -0.90 -3.85
CA PRO A 108 5.64 -0.81 -3.64
C PRO A 108 6.21 0.62 -3.66
N CYS A 109 5.70 1.52 -4.52
CA CYS A 109 6.12 2.92 -4.54
C CYS A 109 5.71 3.65 -3.25
N ILE A 110 4.48 3.43 -2.78
CA ILE A 110 3.97 3.99 -1.51
C ILE A 110 4.80 3.46 -0.34
N ASN A 111 5.03 2.14 -0.28
CA ASN A 111 5.75 1.48 0.79
C ASN A 111 7.24 1.82 0.82
N ALA A 112 7.86 2.14 -0.33
CA ALA A 112 9.27 2.50 -0.41
C ALA A 112 9.61 3.75 0.41
N SER A 113 8.69 4.73 0.48
CA SER A 113 8.90 5.93 1.30
C SER A 113 9.04 5.59 2.79
N GLY A 114 8.23 4.68 3.31
CA GLY A 114 8.33 4.24 4.71
C GLY A 114 9.55 3.36 5.02
N ARG A 115 10.22 2.83 3.98
CA ARG A 115 11.42 2.00 4.13
C ARG A 115 12.72 2.79 4.02
N LEU A 116 12.82 3.69 3.05
CA LEU A 116 14.06 4.40 2.72
C LEU A 116 14.04 5.88 3.11
N ASP A 117 12.87 6.44 3.46
CA ASP A 117 12.69 7.84 3.81
C ASP A 117 11.63 7.97 4.92
N THR A 118 10.54 8.67 4.65
CA THR A 118 9.43 8.85 5.59
C THR A 118 8.09 8.54 4.94
N ALA A 119 7.24 7.78 5.63
CA ALA A 119 5.88 7.48 5.19
C ALA A 119 5.02 8.76 4.95
N LYS A 120 5.45 9.91 5.47
CA LYS A 120 4.78 11.20 5.24
C LYS A 120 4.71 11.56 3.77
N LYS A 121 5.74 11.27 2.96
CA LYS A 121 5.74 11.59 1.52
C LYS A 121 4.58 10.93 0.78
N ALA A 122 4.28 9.67 1.08
CA ALA A 122 3.15 8.98 0.48
C ALA A 122 1.80 9.59 0.91
N MET A 123 1.69 9.96 2.18
CA MET A 123 0.50 10.64 2.71
C MET A 123 0.32 12.04 2.09
N GLU A 124 1.41 12.80 1.95
CA GLU A 124 1.41 14.11 1.29
C GLU A 124 0.96 13.97 -0.17
N LEU A 125 1.50 13.01 -0.92
CA LEU A 125 1.06 12.75 -2.29
C LEU A 125 -0.43 12.44 -2.36
N LEU A 126 -0.92 11.49 -1.57
CA LEU A 126 -2.32 11.04 -1.64
C LEU A 126 -3.33 12.11 -1.15
N SER A 127 -2.88 13.15 -0.46
CA SER A 127 -3.69 14.29 -0.04
C SER A 127 -3.46 15.56 -0.88
N GLU A 128 -2.52 15.52 -1.85
CA GLU A 128 -2.16 16.71 -2.64
C GLU A 128 -3.22 17.02 -3.70
N THR A 129 -3.53 18.30 -3.82
CA THR A 129 -4.50 18.81 -4.79
C THR A 129 -3.86 19.63 -5.91
N ASN A 130 -2.63 20.08 -5.73
CA ASN A 130 -1.85 20.76 -6.76
C ASN A 130 -1.16 19.74 -7.66
N LYS A 131 -1.41 19.81 -8.97
CA LYS A 131 -0.88 18.84 -9.93
C LYS A 131 0.65 18.84 -10.00
N GLU A 132 1.28 20.00 -10.06
CA GLU A 132 2.74 20.10 -10.18
C GLU A 132 3.45 19.50 -8.97
N LYS A 133 2.94 19.78 -7.76
CA LYS A 133 3.47 19.18 -6.52
C LYS A 133 3.24 17.68 -6.48
N ALA A 134 2.06 17.21 -6.89
CA ALA A 134 1.76 15.79 -6.95
C ALA A 134 2.67 15.06 -7.93
N ASP A 135 2.94 15.63 -9.10
CA ASP A 135 3.85 15.04 -10.09
C ASP A 135 5.29 14.91 -9.54
N ILE A 136 5.77 15.92 -8.79
CA ILE A 136 7.09 15.88 -8.13
C ILE A 136 7.12 14.80 -7.06
N LEU A 137 6.11 14.72 -6.18
CA LEU A 137 6.03 13.73 -5.12
C LEU A 137 5.91 12.30 -5.69
N ALA A 138 5.09 12.12 -6.72
CA ALA A 138 4.92 10.82 -7.38
C ALA A 138 6.21 10.33 -8.02
N THR A 139 6.94 11.22 -8.71
CA THR A 139 8.26 10.91 -9.28
C THR A 139 9.24 10.49 -8.18
N SER A 140 9.31 11.25 -7.08
CA SER A 140 10.18 10.92 -5.95
C SER A 140 9.85 9.54 -5.34
N LEU A 141 8.56 9.19 -5.16
CA LEU A 141 8.18 7.87 -4.67
C LEU A 141 8.56 6.73 -5.64
N LYS A 142 8.43 6.98 -6.94
CA LYS A 142 8.85 6.03 -7.97
C LYS A 142 10.36 5.79 -7.94
N GLU A 143 11.16 6.86 -7.81
CA GLU A 143 12.61 6.78 -7.69
C GLU A 143 13.05 6.02 -6.43
N LEU A 144 12.46 6.31 -5.27
CA LEU A 144 12.69 5.55 -4.03
C LEU A 144 12.40 4.05 -4.19
N ASN A 145 11.35 3.71 -4.92
CA ASN A 145 11.05 2.29 -5.19
C ASN A 145 12.06 1.65 -6.14
N ASP A 146 12.57 2.38 -7.12
CA ASP A 146 13.60 1.88 -8.03
C ASP A 146 14.93 1.68 -7.29
N GLU A 147 15.30 2.62 -6.40
CA GLU A 147 16.44 2.47 -5.50
C GLU A 147 16.31 1.24 -4.60
N ARG A 148 15.15 1.08 -3.94
CA ARG A 148 14.85 -0.11 -3.13
C ARG A 148 15.01 -1.40 -3.93
N LYS A 149 14.51 -1.45 -5.17
CA LYS A 149 14.65 -2.62 -6.05
C LYS A 149 16.10 -2.93 -6.35
N ALA A 150 16.89 -1.93 -6.71
CA ALA A 150 18.32 -2.07 -7.00
C ALA A 150 19.09 -2.60 -5.78
N MET A 151 18.84 -2.01 -4.61
CA MET A 151 19.45 -2.47 -3.35
C MET A 151 19.06 -3.91 -3.01
N THR A 152 17.78 -4.27 -3.21
CA THR A 152 17.30 -5.64 -2.96
C THR A 152 17.96 -6.64 -3.91
N GLU A 153 18.05 -6.31 -5.20
CA GLU A 153 18.68 -7.18 -6.20
C GLU A 153 20.17 -7.38 -5.91
N GLU A 154 20.89 -6.33 -5.56
CA GLU A 154 22.29 -6.41 -5.17
C GLU A 154 22.48 -7.26 -3.90
N GLY A 155 21.67 -7.01 -2.87
CA GLY A 155 21.71 -7.77 -1.62
C GLY A 155 21.41 -9.25 -1.83
N THR A 156 20.40 -9.57 -2.65
CA THR A 156 20.05 -10.96 -2.99
C THR A 156 21.18 -11.65 -3.73
N LYS A 157 21.85 -11.00 -4.69
CA LYS A 157 23.01 -11.57 -5.39
C LYS A 157 24.14 -11.90 -4.43
N LYS A 158 24.45 -10.98 -3.49
CA LYS A 158 25.46 -11.19 -2.46
C LYS A 158 25.10 -12.36 -1.52
N ALA A 159 23.82 -12.41 -1.10
CA ALA A 159 23.34 -13.48 -0.23
C ALA A 159 23.44 -14.86 -0.89
N ILE A 160 23.02 -14.97 -2.15
CA ILE A 160 23.11 -16.20 -2.93
C ILE A 160 24.59 -16.64 -3.10
N GLU A 161 25.50 -15.70 -3.33
CA GLU A 161 26.92 -16.04 -3.47
C GLU A 161 27.49 -16.62 -2.18
N ILE A 162 27.19 -16.02 -1.04
CA ILE A 162 27.58 -16.53 0.28
C ILE A 162 26.94 -17.91 0.54
N ALA A 163 25.68 -18.08 0.17
CA ALA A 163 24.92 -19.31 0.41
C ALA A 163 25.52 -20.53 -0.29
N LYS A 164 26.27 -20.35 -1.38
CA LYS A 164 26.92 -21.48 -2.12
C LYS A 164 27.94 -22.26 -1.29
N ASP A 165 28.51 -21.60 -0.27
CA ASP A 165 29.52 -22.20 0.59
C ASP A 165 28.94 -23.04 1.75
N TYR A 166 27.61 -23.11 1.85
CA TYR A 166 26.88 -23.76 2.93
C TYR A 166 25.94 -24.84 2.38
N ASP A 167 25.93 -26.00 3.06
CA ASP A 167 25.04 -27.13 2.75
C ASP A 167 24.01 -27.38 3.88
N ASP A 168 23.70 -26.36 4.64
CA ASP A 168 22.79 -26.40 5.78
C ASP A 168 21.34 -26.20 5.34
N ASN A 169 20.39 -26.83 6.06
CA ASN A 169 18.96 -26.64 5.82
C ASN A 169 18.43 -25.26 6.26
N VAL A 170 19.19 -24.56 7.10
CA VAL A 170 18.88 -23.20 7.58
C VAL A 170 20.13 -22.35 7.46
N LEU A 171 20.04 -21.27 6.72
CA LEU A 171 21.16 -20.36 6.50
C LEU A 171 20.95 -19.05 7.28
N VAL A 172 21.99 -18.60 7.99
CA VAL A 172 22.05 -17.29 8.61
C VAL A 172 23.15 -16.49 7.90
N ILE A 173 22.74 -15.55 7.04
CA ILE A 173 23.66 -14.78 6.21
C ILE A 173 23.76 -13.35 6.75
N TYR A 174 25.00 -12.91 7.00
CA TYR A 174 25.29 -11.54 7.41
C TYR A 174 25.77 -10.72 6.22
N LEU A 175 24.99 -9.68 5.88
CA LEU A 175 25.33 -8.70 4.84
C LEU A 175 25.68 -7.38 5.52
N LYS A 176 26.97 -7.06 5.60
CA LYS A 176 27.48 -5.88 6.35
C LYS A 176 26.85 -4.55 5.96
N ASP A 177 26.60 -4.35 4.67
CA ASP A 177 26.12 -3.09 4.11
C ASP A 177 24.63 -3.15 3.70
N CYS A 178 23.89 -4.15 4.20
CA CYS A 178 22.47 -4.28 3.92
C CYS A 178 21.65 -3.31 4.76
N HIS A 179 20.83 -2.49 4.10
CA HIS A 179 19.87 -1.63 4.81
C HIS A 179 18.82 -2.50 5.52
N GLU A 180 18.62 -2.28 6.83
CA GLU A 180 17.74 -3.11 7.67
C GLU A 180 16.32 -3.26 7.14
N SER A 181 15.75 -2.20 6.52
CA SER A 181 14.38 -2.19 6.01
C SER A 181 14.15 -3.10 4.80
N ILE A 182 15.21 -3.57 4.13
CA ILE A 182 15.12 -4.49 2.98
C ILE A 182 15.60 -5.90 3.31
N ALA A 183 16.22 -6.13 4.46
CA ALA A 183 16.75 -7.43 4.84
C ALA A 183 15.69 -8.54 4.76
N GLY A 184 14.46 -8.29 5.24
CA GLY A 184 13.35 -9.23 5.14
C GLY A 184 12.76 -9.42 3.72
N ILE A 185 13.23 -8.65 2.72
CA ILE A 185 12.86 -8.89 1.32
C ILE A 185 13.92 -9.77 0.64
N ILE A 186 15.17 -9.69 1.13
CA ILE A 186 16.32 -10.46 0.60
C ILE A 186 16.25 -11.89 1.12
N ALA A 187 15.83 -12.10 2.38
CA ALA A 187 15.69 -13.41 3.02
C ALA A 187 14.58 -14.25 2.39
#